data_4e53a967746724d6ae1520655a08398b
#
_entry.id   4e53a967746724d6ae1520655a08398b
#
_cell.length_a   1.000
_cell.length_b   1.000
_cell.length_c   1.000
_cell.angle_alpha   90.00
_cell.angle_beta   90.00
_cell.angle_gamma   90.00
#
_symmetry.space_group_name_H-M   'P 1'
#
loop_
_entity.id
_entity.type
_entity.pdbx_description
1 polymer ?
#
loop_
_entity_poly.entity_id
_entity_poly.type
_entity_poly.pdbx_seq_one_letter_code
_entity_poly.pdbx_strand_id
1 'polypeptide(L)'
;MNKMSGKDIDKLAFGAVELDKNGIVLKYNAAEGAITGRDPASVIGKNFFRDVAPCTAKPAFKGVFDAGVKANNLNTMFEYVFDHEMQPTKVKVHMKRSISGTSYWVFVKRI
;
A
#
# COMPACT_ATOMS: atom_id res chain seq x y z
N MET A 1 6.40 -4.85 13.32
CA MET A 1 6.15 -4.31 11.98
C MET A 1 5.61 -2.91 11.97
N ASN A 2 4.66 -2.60 12.84
CA ASN A 2 3.96 -1.31 12.78
C ASN A 2 4.81 -0.10 13.19
N LYS A 3 5.97 -0.31 13.78
CA LYS A 3 6.88 0.76 14.20
C LYS A 3 8.19 0.74 13.43
N MET A 4 8.16 0.28 12.19
CA MET A 4 9.36 0.27 11.37
C MET A 4 9.79 1.68 10.99
N SER A 5 11.10 1.93 11.01
CA SER A 5 11.68 3.12 10.40
C SER A 5 11.71 2.96 8.87
N GLY A 6 11.98 4.04 8.14
CA GLY A 6 12.15 3.96 6.69
C GLY A 6 13.24 2.97 6.27
N LYS A 7 14.32 2.88 7.05
CA LYS A 7 15.39 1.92 6.82
C LYS A 7 14.91 0.47 6.96
N ASP A 8 14.09 0.20 7.98
CA ASP A 8 13.60 -1.15 8.24
C ASP A 8 12.67 -1.63 7.14
N ILE A 9 11.78 -0.79 6.66
CA ILE A 9 10.86 -1.18 5.58
C ILE A 9 11.57 -1.38 4.24
N ASP A 10 12.70 -0.71 4.00
CA ASP A 10 13.49 -0.91 2.79
C ASP A 10 14.22 -2.26 2.77
N LYS A 11 14.38 -2.90 3.93
CA LYS A 11 14.98 -4.23 4.02
C LYS A 11 13.99 -5.35 3.79
N LEU A 12 12.71 -5.06 3.69
CA LEU A 12 11.69 -6.10 3.47
C LEU A 12 11.80 -6.66 2.05
N ALA A 13 11.55 -7.97 1.94
CA ALA A 13 11.54 -8.67 0.65
C ALA A 13 10.23 -8.45 -0.13
N PHE A 14 9.27 -7.74 0.45
CA PHE A 14 7.97 -7.45 -0.15
C PHE A 14 7.67 -5.96 -0.06
N GLY A 15 6.73 -5.49 -0.89
CA GLY A 15 6.33 -4.08 -0.91
C GLY A 15 5.61 -3.69 0.37
N ALA A 16 5.90 -2.49 0.89
CA ALA A 16 5.23 -1.93 2.04
C ALA A 16 4.93 -0.45 1.81
N VAL A 17 3.67 -0.09 1.97
CA VAL A 17 3.19 1.29 1.84
C VAL A 17 2.45 1.65 3.11
N GLU A 18 2.78 2.78 3.71
CA GLU A 18 2.00 3.32 4.82
C GLU A 18 1.17 4.48 4.32
N LEU A 19 -0.14 4.44 4.59
CA LEU A 19 -1.12 5.44 4.16
C LEU A 19 -1.82 6.02 5.38
N ASP A 20 -2.20 7.31 5.29
CA ASP A 20 -3.15 7.87 6.26
C ASP A 20 -4.58 7.48 5.88
N LYS A 21 -5.56 7.89 6.68
CA LYS A 21 -6.98 7.56 6.45
C LYS A 21 -7.53 8.09 5.11
N ASN A 22 -6.86 9.08 4.52
CA ASN A 22 -7.25 9.67 3.25
C ASN A 22 -6.52 9.03 2.06
N GLY A 23 -5.66 8.03 2.31
CA GLY A 23 -4.91 7.38 1.26
C GLY A 23 -3.64 8.11 0.85
N ILE A 24 -3.18 9.08 1.65
CA ILE A 24 -1.94 9.80 1.38
C ILE A 24 -0.75 8.95 1.81
N VAL A 25 0.23 8.81 0.92
CA VAL A 25 1.42 7.99 1.16
C VAL A 25 2.32 8.66 2.18
N LEU A 26 2.55 7.95 3.28
CA LEU A 26 3.47 8.36 4.34
C LEU A 26 4.82 7.68 4.20
N LYS A 27 4.83 6.41 3.78
CA LYS A 27 6.04 5.62 3.53
C LYS A 27 5.82 4.70 2.32
N TYR A 28 6.89 4.42 1.59
CA TYR A 28 6.85 3.60 0.39
C TYR A 28 8.23 2.98 0.21
N ASN A 29 8.34 1.66 0.32
CA ASN A 29 9.66 1.03 0.33
C ASN A 29 10.19 0.71 -1.08
N ALA A 30 11.46 0.33 -1.15
CA ALA A 30 12.13 0.04 -2.41
C ALA A 30 11.51 -1.17 -3.13
N ALA A 31 11.06 -2.19 -2.40
CA ALA A 31 10.43 -3.37 -3.00
C ALA A 31 9.11 -2.99 -3.69
N GLU A 32 8.30 -2.12 -3.07
CA GLU A 32 7.07 -1.62 -3.71
C GLU A 32 7.39 -0.82 -4.97
N GLY A 33 8.41 0.02 -4.91
CA GLY A 33 8.90 0.76 -6.08
C GLY A 33 9.32 -0.17 -7.21
N ALA A 34 9.99 -1.27 -6.89
CA ALA A 34 10.38 -2.27 -7.87
C ALA A 34 9.17 -2.99 -8.49
N ILE A 35 8.13 -3.27 -7.69
CA ILE A 35 6.91 -3.91 -8.18
C ILE A 35 6.14 -2.98 -9.12
N THR A 36 6.01 -1.72 -8.76
CA THR A 36 5.14 -0.76 -9.48
C THR A 36 5.89 0.08 -10.51
N GLY A 37 7.21 0.06 -10.52
CA GLY A 37 8.02 0.92 -11.38
C GLY A 37 8.06 2.38 -10.94
N ARG A 38 7.74 2.67 -9.68
CA ARG A 38 7.72 4.03 -9.12
C ARG A 38 8.95 4.28 -8.25
N ASP A 39 9.49 5.51 -8.31
CA ASP A 39 10.51 5.96 -7.36
C ASP A 39 9.83 6.20 -6.00
N PRO A 40 10.24 5.49 -4.92
CA PRO A 40 9.63 5.67 -3.60
C PRO A 40 9.61 7.13 -3.13
N ALA A 41 10.68 7.88 -3.36
CA ALA A 41 10.75 9.28 -2.92
C ALA A 41 9.73 10.17 -3.64
N SER A 42 9.37 9.82 -4.88
CA SER A 42 8.47 10.65 -5.69
C SER A 42 7.00 10.51 -5.31
N VAL A 43 6.62 9.47 -4.56
CA VAL A 43 5.21 9.19 -4.24
C VAL A 43 4.81 9.64 -2.85
N ILE A 44 5.76 9.97 -1.98
CA ILE A 44 5.46 10.44 -0.61
C ILE A 44 4.63 11.71 -0.68
N GLY A 45 3.55 11.77 0.09
CA GLY A 45 2.62 12.91 0.11
C GLY A 45 1.57 12.90 -0.98
N LYS A 46 1.62 11.94 -1.92
CA LYS A 46 0.62 11.78 -2.96
C LYS A 46 -0.48 10.82 -2.54
N ASN A 47 -1.64 10.93 -3.19
CA ASN A 47 -2.74 9.99 -2.95
C ASN A 47 -2.46 8.68 -3.67
N PHE A 48 -2.39 7.58 -2.92
CA PHE A 48 -2.07 6.27 -3.48
C PHE A 48 -3.07 5.84 -4.56
N PHE A 49 -4.36 6.02 -4.29
CA PHE A 49 -5.42 5.54 -5.17
C PHE A 49 -5.67 6.43 -6.38
N ARG A 50 -5.27 7.70 -6.33
CA ARG A 50 -5.49 8.66 -7.41
C ARG A 50 -4.23 8.89 -8.24
N ASP A 51 -3.08 9.04 -7.57
CA ASP A 51 -1.87 9.55 -8.21
C ASP A 51 -0.81 8.48 -8.41
N VAL A 52 -0.77 7.46 -7.56
CA VAL A 52 0.30 6.45 -7.55
C VAL A 52 -0.12 5.18 -8.28
N ALA A 53 -1.26 4.62 -7.91
CA ALA A 53 -1.75 3.36 -8.44
C ALA A 53 -3.26 3.45 -8.71
N PRO A 54 -3.70 4.23 -9.73
CA PRO A 54 -5.12 4.36 -10.06
C PRO A 54 -5.82 3.03 -10.33
N CYS A 55 -5.09 1.98 -10.72
CA CYS A 55 -5.66 0.64 -10.88
C CYS A 55 -6.24 0.08 -9.58
N THR A 56 -5.84 0.62 -8.42
CA THR A 56 -6.35 0.20 -7.11
C THR A 56 -7.59 0.99 -6.66
N ALA A 57 -8.00 2.02 -7.42
CA ALA A 57 -9.15 2.87 -7.08
C ALA A 57 -10.48 2.20 -7.44
N LYS A 58 -10.64 0.92 -7.09
CA LYS A 58 -11.82 0.10 -7.39
C LYS A 58 -12.36 -0.51 -6.11
N PRO A 59 -13.65 -0.92 -6.07
CA PRO A 59 -14.22 -1.51 -4.85
C PRO A 59 -13.44 -2.70 -4.30
N ALA A 60 -12.81 -3.49 -5.16
CA ALA A 60 -12.05 -4.67 -4.74
C ALA A 60 -10.77 -4.33 -3.97
N PHE A 61 -10.28 -3.10 -4.05
CA PHE A 61 -9.08 -2.64 -3.35
C PHE A 61 -9.41 -1.43 -2.47
N LYS A 62 -9.71 -0.28 -3.08
CA LYS A 62 -10.00 0.95 -2.35
C LYS A 62 -11.24 0.82 -1.46
N GLY A 63 -12.28 0.10 -1.92
CA GLY A 63 -13.47 -0.13 -1.13
C GLY A 63 -13.19 -0.91 0.14
N VAL A 64 -12.31 -1.91 0.07
CA VAL A 64 -11.88 -2.68 1.23
C VAL A 64 -11.10 -1.79 2.20
N PHE A 65 -10.20 -0.97 1.68
CA PHE A 65 -9.43 -0.01 2.50
C PHE A 65 -10.38 0.96 3.21
N ASP A 66 -11.27 1.61 2.46
CA ASP A 66 -12.18 2.62 3.02
C ASP A 66 -13.12 2.02 4.09
N ALA A 67 -13.63 0.82 3.86
CA ALA A 67 -14.48 0.13 4.84
C ALA A 67 -13.72 -0.18 6.13
N GLY A 68 -12.49 -0.66 6.02
CA GLY A 68 -11.65 -0.96 7.17
C GLY A 68 -11.25 0.29 7.95
N VAL A 69 -10.98 1.39 7.27
CA VAL A 69 -10.68 2.68 7.89
C VAL A 69 -11.90 3.19 8.66
N LYS A 70 -13.08 3.13 8.04
CA LYS A 70 -14.32 3.56 8.67
C LYS A 70 -14.64 2.74 9.92
N ALA A 71 -14.43 1.43 9.88
CA ALA A 71 -14.64 0.55 11.02
C ALA A 71 -13.51 0.59 12.05
N ASN A 72 -12.38 1.23 11.69
CA ASN A 72 -11.17 1.33 12.51
C ASN A 72 -10.60 -0.04 12.92
N ASN A 73 -10.74 -1.03 12.04
CA ASN A 73 -10.26 -2.40 12.30
C ASN A 73 -9.69 -3.07 11.06
N LEU A 74 -9.05 -2.30 10.17
CA LEU A 74 -8.51 -2.84 8.93
C LEU A 74 -7.50 -3.95 9.20
N ASN A 75 -7.82 -5.15 8.72
CA ASN A 75 -6.93 -6.31 8.72
C ASN A 75 -7.50 -7.33 7.75
N THR A 76 -7.02 -7.33 6.51
CA THR A 76 -7.54 -8.20 5.47
C THR A 76 -6.47 -8.58 4.46
N MET A 77 -6.65 -9.71 3.80
CA MET A 77 -5.74 -10.22 2.77
C MET A 77 -6.54 -10.62 1.55
N PHE A 78 -6.01 -10.31 0.35
CA PHE A 78 -6.62 -10.70 -0.92
C PHE A 78 -5.59 -10.66 -2.04
N GLU A 79 -5.94 -11.23 -3.20
CA GLU A 79 -5.12 -11.13 -4.41
C GLU A 79 -5.64 -10.01 -5.29
N TYR A 80 -4.72 -9.36 -6.02
CA TYR A 80 -5.06 -8.25 -6.91
C TYR A 80 -4.08 -8.20 -8.08
N VAL A 81 -4.45 -7.50 -9.14
CA VAL A 81 -3.55 -7.28 -10.29
C VAL A 81 -3.26 -5.78 -10.41
N PHE A 82 -1.99 -5.41 -10.33
CA PHE A 82 -1.51 -4.06 -10.60
C PHE A 82 -1.20 -3.95 -12.09
N ASP A 83 -1.83 -3.00 -12.78
CA ASP A 83 -1.66 -2.86 -14.23
C ASP A 83 -1.53 -1.40 -14.72
N HIS A 84 -1.48 -0.42 -13.81
CA HIS A 84 -1.37 0.99 -14.20
C HIS A 84 0.06 1.33 -14.62
N GLU A 85 0.26 1.64 -15.91
CA GLU A 85 1.57 2.00 -16.48
C GLU A 85 2.66 0.98 -16.16
N MET A 86 2.30 -0.31 -16.15
CA MET A 86 3.21 -1.40 -15.87
C MET A 86 2.68 -2.70 -16.48
N GLN A 87 3.55 -3.70 -16.61
CA GLN A 87 3.11 -5.05 -16.96
C GLN A 87 2.14 -5.56 -15.90
N PRO A 88 0.99 -6.14 -16.27
CA PRO A 88 0.06 -6.69 -15.29
C PRO A 88 0.79 -7.66 -14.35
N THR A 89 0.74 -7.35 -13.05
CA THR A 89 1.45 -8.11 -12.02
C THR A 89 0.46 -8.58 -10.96
N LYS A 90 0.31 -9.89 -10.83
CA LYS A 90 -0.54 -10.47 -9.79
C LYS A 90 0.19 -10.42 -8.46
N VAL A 91 -0.49 -9.92 -7.44
CA VAL A 91 0.09 -9.73 -6.11
C VAL A 91 -0.86 -10.21 -5.04
N LYS A 92 -0.29 -10.55 -3.89
CA LYS A 92 -1.02 -10.80 -2.66
C LYS A 92 -0.92 -9.54 -1.80
N VAL A 93 -2.07 -9.04 -1.37
CA VAL A 93 -2.17 -7.77 -0.62
C VAL A 93 -2.60 -8.07 0.81
N HIS A 94 -1.91 -7.49 1.77
CA HIS A 94 -2.34 -7.50 3.18
C HIS A 94 -2.44 -6.07 3.66
N MET A 95 -3.65 -5.65 4.01
CA MET A 95 -3.91 -4.33 4.58
C MET A 95 -4.11 -4.47 6.08
N LYS A 96 -3.44 -3.61 6.85
CA LYS A 96 -3.49 -3.68 8.31
C LYS A 96 -3.36 -2.30 8.94
N ARG A 97 -4.19 -2.03 9.95
CA ARG A 97 -4.08 -0.81 10.75
C ARG A 97 -2.76 -0.83 11.54
N SER A 98 -2.09 0.32 11.64
CA SER A 98 -0.87 0.45 12.46
C SER A 98 -1.20 0.35 13.95
N ILE A 99 -0.18 0.11 14.78
CA ILE A 99 -0.35 0.05 16.24
C ILE A 99 -0.88 1.38 16.78
N SER A 100 -0.43 2.51 16.22
CA SER A 100 -0.90 3.84 16.64
C SER A 100 -2.38 4.07 16.32
N GLY A 101 -2.95 3.34 15.36
CA GLY A 101 -4.32 3.53 14.92
C GLY A 101 -4.55 4.76 14.06
N THR A 102 -3.49 5.49 13.68
CA THR A 102 -3.59 6.73 12.89
C THR A 102 -3.14 6.55 11.45
N SER A 103 -2.61 5.38 11.11
CA SER A 103 -2.17 5.06 9.76
C SER A 103 -2.46 3.61 9.44
N TYR A 104 -2.21 3.22 8.18
CA TYR A 104 -2.57 1.91 7.68
C TYR A 104 -1.47 1.39 6.78
N TRP A 105 -1.10 0.12 6.95
CA TRP A 105 -0.10 -0.54 6.14
C TRP A 105 -0.76 -1.31 5.01
N VAL A 106 -0.17 -1.22 3.82
CA VAL A 106 -0.51 -2.06 2.68
C VAL A 106 0.76 -2.82 2.30
N PHE A 107 0.76 -4.12 2.52
CA PHE A 107 1.87 -5.00 2.16
C PHE A 107 1.53 -5.70 0.86
N VAL A 108 2.47 -5.72 -0.08
CA VAL A 108 2.26 -6.26 -1.42
C VAL A 108 3.39 -7.24 -1.75
N LYS A 109 3.02 -8.45 -2.15
CA LYS A 109 3.98 -9.49 -2.51
C LYS A 109 3.60 -10.08 -3.86
N ARG A 110 4.56 -10.18 -4.78
CA ARG A 110 4.34 -10.85 -6.07
C ARG A 110 4.06 -12.34 -5.84
N ILE A 111 3.10 -12.86 -6.58
CA ILE A 111 2.76 -14.27 -6.53
C ILE A 111 3.52 -15.04 -7.62
#